data_85b7bf50a8e5958dc0594c3cbb54ab53
#
_entry.id   85b7bf50a8e5958dc0594c3cbb54ab53
#
_cell.length_a   1.000
_cell.length_b   1.000
_cell.length_c   1.000
_cell.angle_alpha   90.00
_cell.angle_beta   90.00
_cell.angle_gamma   90.00
#
_symmetry.space_group_name_H-M   'P 1'
#
loop_
_entity.id
_entity.type
_entity.pdbx_description
1 polymer ?
#
loop_
_entity_poly.entity_id
_entity_poly.type
_entity_poly.pdbx_seq_one_letter_code
_entity_poly.pdbx_strand_id
1 'polypeptide(L)'
;PGASGPTPTNAPQYKEFLQAVKYLQNLDDKDALSINYQEVNDQPQMVLRISKDAKNTKPALAFARAVGAAPGKSMYILNHFSSLAQVEHLRVVPRSFLGIMFYLSQSIDIPKKDMLKGKVTLTKTLKGEDFDWFKVTGELLTIRSSHDEPLQAKVRVNYRDAWFYIDDSDLDSKSTFSLLTQIY
;
A
#
# COMPACT_ATOMS: atom_id res chain seq x y z
N PRO A 1 5.87 -5.30 8.56
CA PRO A 1 5.13 -6.56 8.50
C PRO A 1 3.69 -6.25 8.12
N GLY A 2 3.34 -6.52 6.85
CA GLY A 2 1.98 -6.30 6.38
C GLY A 2 1.05 -7.31 7.02
N ALA A 3 -0.15 -6.85 7.42
CA ALA A 3 -1.19 -7.74 7.88
C ALA A 3 -1.58 -8.69 6.74
N SER A 4 -1.16 -9.92 6.83
CA SER A 4 -1.61 -11.03 5.98
C SER A 4 -2.57 -11.94 6.76
N GLY A 5 -3.31 -11.38 7.69
CA GLY A 5 -4.22 -12.06 8.61
C GLY A 5 -5.35 -11.14 9.09
N PRO A 6 -6.09 -11.53 10.13
CA PRO A 6 -7.18 -10.75 10.69
C PRO A 6 -6.72 -9.34 11.11
N THR A 7 -7.67 -8.43 11.31
CA THR A 7 -7.40 -7.04 11.70
C THR A 7 -6.35 -6.95 12.80
N PRO A 8 -5.24 -6.27 12.58
CA PRO A 8 -4.17 -6.17 13.57
C PRO A 8 -4.61 -5.37 14.79
N THR A 9 -4.20 -5.80 15.97
CA THR A 9 -4.51 -5.09 17.22
C THR A 9 -3.71 -3.81 17.38
N ASN A 10 -2.52 -3.72 16.77
CA ASN A 10 -1.63 -2.56 16.84
C ASN A 10 -1.49 -1.87 15.49
N ALA A 11 -1.42 -0.55 15.53
CA ALA A 11 -1.22 0.27 14.34
C ALA A 11 0.08 -0.11 13.60
N PRO A 12 0.05 -0.20 12.24
CA PRO A 12 1.23 -0.54 11.46
C PRO A 12 2.27 0.59 11.47
N GLN A 13 3.53 0.22 11.38
CA GLN A 13 4.61 1.18 11.10
C GLN A 13 4.62 1.46 9.59
N TYR A 14 4.00 2.54 9.18
CA TYR A 14 3.80 2.87 7.74
C TYR A 14 4.49 4.17 7.30
N LYS A 15 4.86 5.04 8.25
CA LYS A 15 5.37 6.39 7.94
C LYS A 15 6.64 6.37 7.11
N GLU A 16 7.58 5.51 7.47
CA GLU A 16 8.86 5.37 6.74
C GLU A 16 8.63 4.81 5.33
N PHE A 17 7.73 3.85 5.20
CA PHE A 17 7.34 3.29 3.91
C PHE A 17 6.70 4.37 3.01
N LEU A 18 5.70 5.11 3.52
CA LEU A 18 5.07 6.20 2.76
C LEU A 18 6.09 7.27 2.36
N GLN A 19 7.05 7.57 3.22
CA GLN A 19 8.08 8.54 2.90
C GLN A 19 8.99 8.04 1.77
N ALA A 20 9.37 6.76 1.78
CA ALA A 20 10.14 6.13 0.71
C ALA A 20 9.36 6.14 -0.63
N VAL A 21 8.07 5.82 -0.60
CA VAL A 21 7.19 5.89 -1.79
C VAL A 21 7.10 7.30 -2.34
N LYS A 22 6.95 8.33 -1.51
CA LYS A 22 6.93 9.74 -1.94
C LYS A 22 8.23 10.17 -2.63
N TYR A 23 9.38 9.66 -2.18
CA TYR A 23 10.64 9.93 -2.87
C TYR A 23 10.68 9.25 -4.25
N LEU A 24 10.17 8.02 -4.36
CA LEU A 24 10.05 7.33 -5.66
C LEU A 24 9.11 8.06 -6.60
N GLN A 25 7.93 8.48 -6.14
CA GLN A 25 6.99 9.27 -6.93
C GLN A 25 7.63 10.55 -7.46
N ASN A 26 8.38 11.27 -6.63
CA ASN A 26 9.08 12.48 -7.07
C ASN A 26 10.14 12.23 -8.16
N LEU A 27 10.72 11.03 -8.19
CA LEU A 27 11.66 10.64 -9.25
C LEU A 27 10.92 10.21 -10.52
N ASP A 28 9.79 9.51 -10.36
CA ASP A 28 8.93 9.04 -11.45
C ASP A 28 8.29 10.22 -12.19
N ASP A 29 7.74 11.20 -11.48
CA ASP A 29 7.21 12.46 -12.03
C ASP A 29 8.19 13.24 -12.92
N LYS A 30 9.48 12.93 -12.83
CA LYS A 30 10.57 13.53 -13.60
C LYS A 30 11.17 12.59 -14.63
N ASP A 31 10.51 11.48 -14.94
CA ASP A 31 11.03 10.43 -15.81
C ASP A 31 12.44 9.93 -15.41
N ALA A 32 12.76 10.04 -14.13
CA ALA A 32 14.07 9.68 -13.59
C ALA A 32 14.12 8.26 -12.98
N LEU A 33 13.01 7.54 -13.00
CA LEU A 33 12.84 6.21 -12.42
C LEU A 33 12.39 5.20 -13.49
N SER A 34 12.91 3.99 -13.43
CA SER A 34 12.38 2.87 -14.21
C SER A 34 12.58 1.55 -13.47
N ILE A 35 11.67 0.60 -13.71
CA ILE A 35 11.79 -0.78 -13.24
C ILE A 35 11.74 -1.68 -14.47
N ASN A 36 12.77 -2.51 -14.65
CA ASN A 36 12.84 -3.44 -15.77
C ASN A 36 13.64 -4.69 -15.39
N TYR A 37 13.57 -5.72 -16.25
CA TYR A 37 14.47 -6.87 -16.15
C TYR A 37 15.77 -6.57 -16.89
N GLN A 38 16.87 -6.90 -16.24
CA GLN A 38 18.22 -6.79 -16.79
C GLN A 38 19.05 -8.01 -16.42
N GLU A 39 19.94 -8.41 -17.31
CA GLU A 39 20.91 -9.46 -17.02
C GLU A 39 22.00 -8.94 -16.09
N VAL A 40 22.12 -9.57 -14.92
CA VAL A 40 23.15 -9.27 -13.92
C VAL A 40 23.77 -10.60 -13.50
N ASN A 41 25.07 -10.78 -13.73
CA ASN A 41 25.80 -12.03 -13.47
C ASN A 41 25.14 -13.23 -14.15
N ASP A 42 24.83 -13.12 -15.44
CA ASP A 42 24.19 -14.15 -16.28
C ASP A 42 22.81 -14.64 -15.77
N GLN A 43 22.14 -13.82 -14.98
CA GLN A 43 20.80 -14.08 -14.47
C GLN A 43 19.87 -12.89 -14.72
N PRO A 44 18.63 -13.11 -15.19
CA PRO A 44 17.65 -12.03 -15.31
C PRO A 44 17.21 -11.55 -13.91
N GLN A 45 17.52 -10.31 -13.60
CA GLN A 45 17.16 -9.67 -12.34
C GLN A 45 16.19 -8.50 -12.58
N MET A 46 15.23 -8.33 -11.70
CA MET A 46 14.43 -7.12 -11.67
C MET A 46 15.26 -6.00 -11.04
N VAL A 47 15.39 -4.88 -11.73
CA VAL A 47 16.18 -3.74 -11.26
C VAL A 47 15.35 -2.47 -11.21
N LEU A 48 15.55 -1.70 -10.15
CA LEU A 48 15.11 -0.31 -10.04
C LEU A 48 16.28 0.55 -10.49
N ARG A 49 16.04 1.34 -11.53
CA ARG A 49 17.06 2.24 -12.10
C ARG A 49 16.69 3.69 -11.86
N ILE A 50 17.63 4.44 -11.34
CA ILE A 50 17.55 5.90 -11.22
C ILE A 50 18.51 6.48 -12.27
N SER A 51 18.06 7.48 -13.04
CA SER A 51 18.85 8.09 -14.08
C SER A 51 20.17 8.66 -13.50
N LYS A 52 21.21 8.68 -14.34
CA LYS A 52 22.54 9.14 -13.90
C LYS A 52 22.53 10.58 -13.36
N ASP A 53 21.71 11.43 -13.94
CA ASP A 53 21.58 12.83 -13.58
C ASP A 53 20.77 13.01 -12.27
N ALA A 54 19.86 12.08 -11.97
CA ALA A 54 19.01 12.14 -10.79
C ALA A 54 19.56 11.41 -9.56
N LYS A 55 20.49 10.46 -9.70
CA LYS A 55 20.97 9.62 -8.60
C LYS A 55 21.55 10.37 -7.39
N ASN A 56 22.05 11.59 -7.59
CA ASN A 56 22.60 12.44 -6.55
C ASN A 56 21.64 13.55 -6.10
N THR A 57 20.41 13.56 -6.61
CA THR A 57 19.40 14.52 -6.17
C THR A 57 18.89 14.20 -4.75
N LYS A 58 18.36 15.22 -4.10
CA LYS A 58 17.82 15.09 -2.74
C LYS A 58 16.81 13.93 -2.59
N PRO A 59 15.80 13.74 -3.46
CA PRO A 59 14.87 12.61 -3.34
C PRO A 59 15.56 11.25 -3.53
N ALA A 60 16.51 11.10 -4.48
CA ALA A 60 17.20 9.82 -4.68
C ALA A 60 18.08 9.44 -3.47
N LEU A 61 18.82 10.38 -2.92
CA LEU A 61 19.64 10.16 -1.72
C LEU A 61 18.77 9.89 -0.48
N ALA A 62 17.63 10.57 -0.36
CA ALA A 62 16.70 10.36 0.75
C ALA A 62 16.00 9.00 0.65
N PHE A 63 15.59 8.59 -0.55
CA PHE A 63 15.05 7.25 -0.80
C PHE A 63 16.05 6.17 -0.37
N ALA A 64 17.29 6.22 -0.88
CA ALA A 64 18.31 5.23 -0.54
C ALA A 64 18.51 5.08 0.97
N ARG A 65 18.57 6.21 1.70
CA ARG A 65 18.68 6.20 3.17
C ARG A 65 17.45 5.59 3.84
N ALA A 66 16.25 5.94 3.37
CA ALA A 66 15.00 5.45 3.95
C ALA A 66 14.85 3.93 3.84
N VAL A 67 15.41 3.32 2.77
CA VAL A 67 15.36 1.86 2.55
C VAL A 67 16.63 1.13 2.97
N GLY A 68 17.59 1.84 3.60
CA GLY A 68 18.85 1.25 4.05
C GLY A 68 19.82 0.85 2.93
N ALA A 69 19.67 1.44 1.73
CA ALA A 69 20.53 1.18 0.58
C ALA A 69 21.67 2.22 0.44
N ALA A 70 22.68 1.89 -0.37
CA ALA A 70 23.77 2.81 -0.66
C ALA A 70 23.27 4.02 -1.46
N PRO A 71 23.48 5.26 -0.99
CA PRO A 71 23.08 6.44 -1.72
C PRO A 71 23.97 6.67 -2.96
N GLY A 72 23.42 7.38 -3.96
CA GLY A 72 24.15 7.77 -5.16
C GLY A 72 24.33 6.68 -6.22
N LYS A 73 23.69 5.53 -6.05
CA LYS A 73 23.68 4.47 -7.05
C LYS A 73 22.60 4.72 -8.12
N SER A 74 22.91 4.30 -9.35
CA SER A 74 21.97 4.37 -10.48
C SER A 74 21.13 3.10 -10.65
N MET A 75 21.45 2.03 -9.91
CA MET A 75 20.80 0.75 -10.04
C MET A 75 20.73 0.06 -8.70
N TYR A 76 19.57 -0.52 -8.41
CA TYR A 76 19.32 -1.38 -7.25
C TYR A 76 18.63 -2.66 -7.72
N ILE A 77 19.15 -3.81 -7.32
CA ILE A 77 18.57 -5.11 -7.64
C ILE A 77 17.40 -5.36 -6.69
N LEU A 78 16.22 -5.66 -7.24
CA LEU A 78 15.02 -5.99 -6.48
C LEU A 78 14.94 -7.51 -6.32
N ASN A 79 14.95 -8.01 -5.09
CA ASN A 79 14.81 -9.44 -4.84
C ASN A 79 14.00 -9.75 -3.58
N HIS A 80 13.53 -11.02 -3.50
CA HIS A 80 12.78 -11.53 -2.34
C HIS A 80 13.67 -12.12 -1.26
N PHE A 81 14.88 -12.53 -1.59
CA PHE A 81 15.71 -13.47 -0.82
C PHE A 81 17.06 -12.92 -0.37
N SER A 82 17.22 -11.61 -0.29
CA SER A 82 18.49 -11.07 0.17
C SER A 82 18.77 -11.52 1.62
N SER A 83 19.53 -12.57 1.78
CA SER A 83 20.10 -13.01 3.06
C SER A 83 21.37 -12.24 3.42
N LEU A 84 21.93 -11.50 2.48
CA LEU A 84 23.11 -10.68 2.66
C LEU A 84 22.73 -9.21 2.44
N ALA A 85 23.13 -8.36 3.36
CA ALA A 85 23.02 -6.91 3.26
C ALA A 85 24.01 -6.38 2.20
N GLN A 86 23.74 -6.71 0.92
CA GLN A 86 24.47 -6.11 -0.19
C GLN A 86 23.88 -4.72 -0.42
N VAL A 87 24.71 -3.72 -0.39
CA VAL A 87 24.36 -2.29 -0.44
C VAL A 87 23.61 -1.87 -1.73
N GLU A 88 23.58 -2.76 -2.73
CA GLU A 88 22.92 -2.55 -4.03
C GLU A 88 21.62 -3.37 -4.17
N HIS A 89 21.25 -4.12 -3.14
CA HIS A 89 20.04 -4.95 -3.16
C HIS A 89 18.94 -4.31 -2.32
N LEU A 90 17.74 -4.26 -2.89
CA LEU A 90 16.53 -3.88 -2.19
C LEU A 90 15.65 -5.12 -2.00
N ARG A 91 15.37 -5.44 -0.75
CA ARG A 91 14.43 -6.51 -0.45
C ARG A 91 13.00 -6.02 -0.62
N VAL A 92 12.30 -6.55 -1.63
CA VAL A 92 10.89 -6.28 -1.87
C VAL A 92 10.09 -7.52 -1.53
N VAL A 93 9.22 -7.43 -0.55
CA VAL A 93 8.31 -8.52 -0.15
C VAL A 93 6.88 -8.09 -0.50
N PRO A 94 6.34 -8.51 -1.66
CA PRO A 94 4.96 -8.20 -2.02
C PRO A 94 4.00 -8.96 -1.10
N ARG A 95 2.81 -8.41 -0.94
CA ARG A 95 1.72 -9.12 -0.28
C ARG A 95 1.16 -10.19 -1.20
N SER A 96 0.75 -11.32 -0.64
CA SER A 96 -0.11 -12.25 -1.34
C SER A 96 -1.46 -11.59 -1.68
N PHE A 97 -2.20 -12.12 -2.65
CA PHE A 97 -3.53 -11.62 -2.98
C PHE A 97 -4.44 -11.53 -1.74
N LEU A 98 -4.47 -12.59 -0.93
CA LEU A 98 -5.22 -12.59 0.33
C LEU A 98 -4.71 -11.50 1.29
N GLY A 99 -3.41 -11.28 1.36
CA GLY A 99 -2.81 -10.20 2.16
C GLY A 99 -3.22 -8.80 1.67
N ILE A 100 -3.40 -8.62 0.35
CA ILE A 100 -3.94 -7.38 -0.23
C ILE A 100 -5.41 -7.22 0.18
N MET A 101 -6.23 -8.27 0.06
CA MET A 101 -7.64 -8.23 0.46
C MET A 101 -7.81 -7.88 1.95
N PHE A 102 -7.03 -8.51 2.83
CA PHE A 102 -7.04 -8.16 4.26
C PHE A 102 -6.60 -6.72 4.53
N TYR A 103 -5.62 -6.21 3.78
CA TYR A 103 -5.18 -4.83 3.93
C TYR A 103 -6.26 -3.85 3.49
N LEU A 104 -6.87 -4.07 2.33
CA LEU A 104 -7.93 -3.22 1.80
C LEU A 104 -9.23 -3.33 2.61
N SER A 105 -9.51 -4.45 3.25
CA SER A 105 -10.68 -4.57 4.13
C SER A 105 -10.65 -3.62 5.34
N GLN A 106 -9.48 -3.08 5.68
CA GLN A 106 -9.36 -2.07 6.74
C GLN A 106 -9.93 -0.70 6.32
N SER A 107 -10.20 -0.48 5.04
CA SER A 107 -10.79 0.74 4.49
C SER A 107 -12.33 0.72 4.47
N ILE A 108 -12.94 -0.28 5.08
CA ILE A 108 -14.41 -0.37 5.19
C ILE A 108 -14.88 0.51 6.35
N ASP A 109 -15.79 1.42 6.07
CA ASP A 109 -16.48 2.20 7.09
C ASP A 109 -17.41 1.30 7.92
N ILE A 110 -17.11 1.20 9.21
CA ILE A 110 -17.80 0.26 10.11
C ILE A 110 -19.04 0.94 10.70
N PRO A 111 -20.26 0.35 10.57
CA PRO A 111 -21.44 0.88 11.19
C PRO A 111 -21.27 1.05 12.71
N LYS A 112 -21.60 2.24 13.23
CA LYS A 112 -21.46 2.57 14.67
C LYS A 112 -22.11 1.53 15.59
N LYS A 113 -23.27 0.95 15.17
CA LYS A 113 -23.96 -0.08 15.95
C LYS A 113 -23.11 -1.35 16.13
N ASP A 114 -22.28 -1.71 15.16
CA ASP A 114 -21.44 -2.91 15.23
C ASP A 114 -20.19 -2.68 16.06
N MET A 115 -19.63 -1.45 16.03
CA MET A 115 -18.58 -1.04 16.95
C MET A 115 -19.05 -1.07 18.41
N LEU A 116 -20.22 -0.48 18.70
CA LEU A 116 -20.79 -0.45 20.05
C LEU A 116 -21.15 -1.85 20.60
N LYS A 117 -21.50 -2.78 19.72
CA LYS A 117 -21.81 -4.18 20.09
C LYS A 117 -20.55 -5.06 20.17
N GLY A 118 -19.37 -4.53 19.98
CA GLY A 118 -18.12 -5.30 20.00
C GLY A 118 -18.02 -6.37 18.92
N LYS A 119 -18.71 -6.19 17.78
CA LYS A 119 -18.73 -7.18 16.69
C LYS A 119 -17.53 -7.07 15.75
N VAL A 120 -16.68 -6.07 15.94
CA VAL A 120 -15.52 -5.77 15.10
C VAL A 120 -14.29 -5.56 15.96
N THR A 121 -13.15 -5.98 15.43
CA THR A 121 -11.86 -5.72 16.06
C THR A 121 -11.37 -4.34 15.63
N LEU A 122 -11.04 -3.47 16.59
CA LEU A 122 -10.47 -2.16 16.33
C LEU A 122 -8.97 -2.19 16.56
N THR A 123 -8.21 -1.66 15.60
CA THR A 123 -6.78 -1.46 15.74
C THR A 123 -6.52 -0.27 16.66
N LYS A 124 -5.59 -0.43 17.60
CA LYS A 124 -5.24 0.63 18.55
C LYS A 124 -3.86 1.22 18.23
N THR A 125 -3.72 2.53 18.50
CA THR A 125 -2.43 3.21 18.54
C THR A 125 -1.66 2.79 19.80
N LEU A 126 -0.37 3.14 19.87
CA LEU A 126 0.43 2.94 21.09
C LEU A 126 -0.13 3.71 22.32
N LYS A 127 -0.99 4.69 22.09
CA LYS A 127 -1.67 5.46 23.14
C LYS A 127 -3.03 4.86 23.54
N GLY A 128 -3.45 3.77 22.91
CA GLY A 128 -4.73 3.11 23.16
C GLY A 128 -5.92 3.72 22.42
N GLU A 129 -5.72 4.75 21.61
CA GLU A 129 -6.74 5.37 20.76
C GLU A 129 -7.04 4.49 19.54
N ASP A 130 -8.21 4.65 18.92
CA ASP A 130 -8.53 3.95 17.68
C ASP A 130 -7.65 4.45 16.54
N PHE A 131 -7.08 3.50 15.80
CA PHE A 131 -6.24 3.81 14.65
C PHE A 131 -7.12 4.10 13.43
N ASP A 132 -6.91 5.26 12.84
CA ASP A 132 -7.58 5.67 11.61
C ASP A 132 -6.91 5.03 10.39
N TRP A 133 -7.49 3.95 9.90
CA TRP A 133 -6.99 3.22 8.74
C TRP A 133 -7.09 4.01 7.44
N PHE A 134 -8.03 4.97 7.32
CA PHE A 134 -8.15 5.80 6.12
C PHE A 134 -6.87 6.59 5.82
N LYS A 135 -6.06 6.89 6.83
CA LYS A 135 -4.72 7.51 6.64
C LYS A 135 -3.75 6.66 5.83
N VAL A 136 -4.01 5.37 5.69
CA VAL A 136 -3.10 4.42 5.02
C VAL A 136 -3.73 3.78 3.80
N THR A 137 -5.05 3.61 3.80
CA THR A 137 -5.80 2.88 2.76
C THR A 137 -6.74 3.76 1.96
N GLY A 138 -7.07 4.96 2.45
CA GLY A 138 -8.12 5.81 1.88
C GLY A 138 -7.85 6.29 0.44
N GLU A 139 -6.59 6.41 0.05
CA GLU A 139 -6.20 6.73 -1.33
C GLU A 139 -6.26 5.50 -2.27
N LEU A 140 -6.43 4.29 -1.72
CA LEU A 140 -6.49 3.06 -2.52
C LEU A 140 -7.92 2.57 -2.71
N LEU A 141 -8.68 2.49 -1.62
CA LEU A 141 -10.05 1.99 -1.61
C LEU A 141 -10.78 2.58 -0.40
N THR A 142 -11.98 3.07 -0.62
CA THR A 142 -12.91 3.51 0.42
C THR A 142 -14.26 2.83 0.21
N ILE A 143 -14.67 2.00 1.16
CA ILE A 143 -16.00 1.39 1.19
C ILE A 143 -16.80 2.06 2.29
N ARG A 144 -17.82 2.80 1.91
CA ARG A 144 -18.72 3.51 2.83
C ARG A 144 -19.84 2.61 3.34
N SER A 145 -20.40 2.96 4.48
CA SER A 145 -21.61 2.30 5.00
C SER A 145 -22.78 3.27 5.18
N SER A 146 -24.00 2.77 4.94
CA SER A 146 -25.24 3.51 5.17
C SER A 146 -26.34 2.57 5.67
N HIS A 147 -27.36 3.16 6.34
CA HIS A 147 -28.58 2.43 6.69
C HIS A 147 -29.49 2.27 5.46
N ASP A 148 -29.60 3.35 4.68
CA ASP A 148 -30.47 3.39 3.50
C ASP A 148 -29.70 2.98 2.23
N GLU A 149 -30.43 2.42 1.26
CA GLU A 149 -29.83 1.98 -0.01
C GLU A 149 -29.24 3.16 -0.79
N PRO A 150 -27.94 3.12 -1.13
CA PRO A 150 -27.30 4.18 -1.93
C PRO A 150 -27.59 3.98 -3.42
N LEU A 151 -28.77 4.45 -3.87
CA LEU A 151 -29.30 4.20 -5.23
C LEU A 151 -28.37 4.63 -6.37
N GLN A 152 -27.52 5.64 -6.14
CA GLN A 152 -26.58 6.13 -7.17
C GLN A 152 -25.29 5.32 -7.22
N ALA A 153 -24.96 4.56 -6.17
CA ALA A 153 -23.75 3.74 -6.14
C ALA A 153 -23.95 2.47 -6.98
N LYS A 154 -23.09 2.26 -7.99
CA LYS A 154 -23.15 1.07 -8.86
C LYS A 154 -22.59 -0.18 -8.15
N VAL A 155 -21.55 -0.02 -7.34
CA VAL A 155 -20.97 -1.07 -6.52
C VAL A 155 -21.55 -0.94 -5.12
N ARG A 156 -22.48 -1.79 -4.77
CA ARG A 156 -23.12 -1.82 -3.45
C ARG A 156 -23.57 -3.22 -3.07
N VAL A 157 -23.58 -3.49 -1.78
CA VAL A 157 -24.05 -4.76 -1.21
C VAL A 157 -24.77 -4.51 0.12
N ASN A 158 -25.88 -5.19 0.35
CA ASN A 158 -26.52 -5.20 1.66
C ASN A 158 -25.96 -6.34 2.51
N TYR A 159 -25.51 -6.02 3.72
CA TYR A 159 -25.03 -7.01 4.67
C TYR A 159 -25.34 -6.58 6.11
N ARG A 160 -25.97 -7.45 6.90
CA ARG A 160 -26.33 -7.22 8.33
C ARG A 160 -27.07 -5.90 8.58
N ASP A 161 -28.11 -5.63 7.83
CA ASP A 161 -28.92 -4.41 7.93
C ASP A 161 -28.13 -3.10 7.68
N ALA A 162 -27.07 -3.16 6.94
CA ALA A 162 -26.34 -2.02 6.44
C ALA A 162 -25.98 -2.22 4.96
N TRP A 163 -25.97 -1.12 4.22
CA TRP A 163 -25.44 -1.07 2.87
C TRP A 163 -23.97 -0.69 2.91
N PHE A 164 -23.16 -1.39 2.13
CA PHE A 164 -21.76 -1.07 1.87
C PHE A 164 -21.61 -0.75 0.40
N TYR A 165 -20.89 0.33 0.10
CA TYR A 165 -20.81 0.81 -1.28
C TYR A 165 -19.54 1.62 -1.54
N ILE A 166 -19.19 1.69 -2.82
CA ILE A 166 -18.18 2.62 -3.34
C ILE A 166 -18.96 3.82 -3.90
N ASP A 167 -18.61 5.04 -3.44
CA ASP A 167 -19.20 6.26 -3.94
C ASP A 167 -18.95 6.40 -5.45
N ASP A 168 -19.98 6.80 -6.22
CA ASP A 168 -19.87 6.84 -7.69
C ASP A 168 -18.89 7.90 -8.17
N SER A 169 -18.59 8.91 -7.36
CA SER A 169 -17.57 9.93 -7.64
C SER A 169 -16.15 9.49 -7.25
N ASP A 170 -15.97 8.41 -6.48
CA ASP A 170 -14.67 7.91 -6.03
C ASP A 170 -14.01 7.04 -7.11
N LEU A 171 -13.29 7.70 -8.04
CA LEU A 171 -12.67 7.05 -9.18
C LEU A 171 -11.51 6.13 -8.79
N ASP A 172 -10.76 6.47 -7.74
CA ASP A 172 -9.62 5.68 -7.27
C ASP A 172 -10.09 4.36 -6.67
N SER A 173 -11.10 4.40 -5.81
CA SER A 173 -11.74 3.19 -5.28
C SER A 173 -12.36 2.32 -6.38
N LYS A 174 -13.01 2.92 -7.38
CA LYS A 174 -13.57 2.20 -8.53
C LYS A 174 -12.47 1.53 -9.36
N SER A 175 -11.35 2.21 -9.59
CA SER A 175 -10.20 1.66 -10.32
C SER A 175 -9.58 0.48 -9.56
N THR A 176 -9.35 0.63 -8.27
CA THR A 176 -8.84 -0.45 -7.40
C THR A 176 -9.79 -1.65 -7.39
N PHE A 177 -11.10 -1.41 -7.25
CA PHE A 177 -12.10 -2.48 -7.28
C PHE A 177 -12.11 -3.21 -8.63
N SER A 178 -12.05 -2.46 -9.75
CA SER A 178 -11.96 -3.04 -11.09
C SER A 178 -10.72 -3.91 -11.25
N LEU A 179 -9.55 -3.44 -10.78
CA LEU A 179 -8.32 -4.23 -10.79
C LEU A 179 -8.46 -5.53 -10.00
N LEU A 180 -9.04 -5.47 -8.80
CA LEU A 180 -9.27 -6.67 -7.97
C LEU A 180 -10.15 -7.70 -8.66
N THR A 181 -11.20 -7.26 -9.38
CA THR A 181 -12.08 -8.17 -10.12
C THR A 181 -11.42 -8.82 -11.35
N GLN A 182 -10.33 -8.24 -11.87
CA GLN A 182 -9.54 -8.83 -12.96
C GLN A 182 -8.51 -9.86 -12.47
N ILE A 183 -8.10 -9.76 -11.23
CA ILE A 183 -7.10 -10.67 -10.62
C ILE A 183 -7.78 -11.92 -10.04
N TYR A 184 -9.05 -11.81 -9.67
CA TYR A 184 -9.86 -12.91 -9.14
C TYR A 184 -10.44 -13.75 -10.27
#